data_e706b207c543cecee6050a23cfc3b735
#
_entry.id   e706b207c543cecee6050a23cfc3b735
#
_cell.length_a   1.000
_cell.length_b   1.000
_cell.length_c   1.000
_cell.angle_alpha   90.00
_cell.angle_beta   90.00
_cell.angle_gamma   90.00
#
_symmetry.space_group_name_H-M   'P 1'
#
loop_
_entity.id
_entity.type
_entity.pdbx_description
1 polymer ?
#
loop_
_entity_poly.entity_id
_entity_poly.type
_entity_poly.pdbx_seq_one_letter_code
_entity_poly.pdbx_strand_id
1 'polypeptide(L)'
;MIKFLFKGLMRDRSRSFFPILTVVIGVMLTVFIYNWINGAEFNFIDSSARFNTGHVKIMSRAYAREADQVPNDLALVGVRSLMDKLQELYPDMIWTPRIRFGGLLDIPDAQGETRDQGPVMGLAVDLLSPGSHEPRIFKLEDALVRGRVPQRAEEILISEDFARRLNVQPGDTATLISVTMQGSMAIANFTVAGTIRFGVEAMDRGAMIADIAAARTALDMENAAGEILGFFADFLYRDPDARQAAARFNSAYNDDPDEFAPVMDTLSNQAGMADLLAMMRMFSRLVLVVFIAVMSIVLWNAGLMGSLRRYGEIGVRLAMGETKSHIYGTLIMEALMIGALGTLIGTAVGLAESYYLQAHGLDIGFMMKNASLFVSNVMRAKVSPVSYGIGFIPGMAATFLGASISGLGIYRRQTSQLMKELET
;
A
#
# COMPACT_ATOMS: atom_id res chain seq x y z
N MET A 1 -8.58 27.94 37.76
CA MET A 1 -8.09 28.60 36.53
C MET A 1 -8.55 27.86 35.26
N ILE A 2 -8.28 26.58 35.08
CA ILE A 2 -8.65 25.79 33.87
C ILE A 2 -10.16 25.84 33.58
N LYS A 3 -11.04 25.58 34.58
CA LYS A 3 -12.51 25.66 34.40
C LYS A 3 -13.01 27.05 33.98
N PHE A 4 -12.35 28.11 34.41
CA PHE A 4 -12.68 29.50 34.05
C PHE A 4 -12.29 29.78 32.60
N LEU A 5 -11.08 29.40 32.21
CA LEU A 5 -10.58 29.55 30.82
C LEU A 5 -11.42 28.71 29.83
N PHE A 6 -11.79 27.49 30.21
CA PHE A 6 -12.65 26.63 29.38
C PHE A 6 -14.06 27.23 29.21
N LYS A 7 -14.66 27.78 30.26
CA LYS A 7 -15.94 28.51 30.15
C LYS A 7 -15.81 29.78 29.33
N GLY A 8 -14.67 30.49 29.40
CA GLY A 8 -14.36 31.66 28.56
C GLY A 8 -14.27 31.29 27.09
N LEU A 9 -13.57 30.21 26.78
CA LEU A 9 -13.43 29.68 25.41
C LEU A 9 -14.79 29.31 24.77
N MET A 10 -15.67 28.68 25.55
CA MET A 10 -17.02 28.31 25.10
C MET A 10 -18.00 29.49 24.99
N ARG A 11 -17.81 30.53 25.78
CA ARG A 11 -18.71 31.69 25.80
C ARG A 11 -18.40 32.68 24.67
N ASP A 12 -17.13 32.80 24.28
CA ASP A 12 -16.68 33.69 23.20
C ASP A 12 -16.41 32.89 21.91
N ARG A 13 -17.50 32.34 21.35
CA ARG A 13 -17.46 31.46 20.16
C ARG A 13 -16.81 32.13 18.95
N SER A 14 -16.97 33.44 18.76
CA SER A 14 -16.45 34.14 17.60
C SER A 14 -14.92 34.23 17.59
N ARG A 15 -14.29 34.24 18.75
CA ARG A 15 -12.84 34.40 18.90
C ARG A 15 -12.07 33.06 18.92
N SER A 16 -12.69 32.01 19.47
CA SER A 16 -12.03 30.71 19.61
C SER A 16 -12.27 29.77 18.42
N PHE A 17 -13.37 29.96 17.67
CA PHE A 17 -13.78 29.08 16.60
C PHE A 17 -12.74 28.99 15.46
N PHE A 18 -12.26 30.12 14.93
CA PHE A 18 -11.29 30.13 13.83
C PHE A 18 -9.94 29.47 14.20
N PRO A 19 -9.31 29.79 15.34
CA PRO A 19 -8.09 29.09 15.76
C PRO A 19 -8.30 27.58 15.94
N ILE A 20 -9.39 27.16 16.57
CA ILE A 20 -9.70 25.75 16.75
C ILE A 20 -9.90 25.08 15.38
N LEU A 21 -10.69 25.66 14.49
CA LEU A 21 -10.94 25.15 13.15
C LEU A 21 -9.65 24.99 12.33
N THR A 22 -8.75 25.96 12.40
CA THR A 22 -7.45 25.89 11.76
C THR A 22 -6.62 24.71 12.25
N VAL A 23 -6.59 24.51 13.59
CA VAL A 23 -5.89 23.35 14.18
C VAL A 23 -6.56 22.05 13.78
N VAL A 24 -7.90 21.97 13.79
CA VAL A 24 -8.66 20.79 13.37
C VAL A 24 -8.30 20.39 11.95
N ILE A 25 -8.37 21.34 11.02
CA ILE A 25 -8.05 21.09 9.60
C ILE A 25 -6.59 20.66 9.44
N GLY A 26 -5.64 21.35 10.06
CA GLY A 26 -4.24 21.03 9.97
C GLY A 26 -3.88 19.65 10.51
N VAL A 27 -4.45 19.28 11.66
CA VAL A 27 -4.25 17.97 12.27
C VAL A 27 -4.96 16.87 11.46
N MET A 28 -6.20 17.11 11.02
CA MET A 28 -6.96 16.20 10.15
C MET A 28 -6.15 15.85 8.90
N LEU A 29 -5.66 16.87 8.19
CA LEU A 29 -4.83 16.66 7.00
C LEU A 29 -3.52 15.92 7.31
N THR A 30 -2.87 16.19 8.45
CA THR A 30 -1.65 15.48 8.86
C THR A 30 -1.91 14.01 9.08
N VAL A 31 -2.97 13.64 9.80
CA VAL A 31 -3.36 12.26 10.06
C VAL A 31 -3.76 11.56 8.75
N PHE A 32 -4.53 12.25 7.91
CA PHE A 32 -4.96 11.74 6.61
C PHE A 32 -3.76 11.42 5.69
N ILE A 33 -2.86 12.39 5.47
CA ILE A 33 -1.68 12.23 4.60
C ILE A 33 -0.76 11.13 5.11
N TYR A 34 -0.56 11.05 6.43
CA TYR A 34 0.22 9.97 7.03
C TYR A 34 -0.37 8.59 6.70
N ASN A 35 -1.68 8.40 6.90
CA ASN A 35 -2.36 7.14 6.64
C ASN A 35 -2.45 6.81 5.14
N TRP A 36 -2.56 7.83 4.29
CA TRP A 36 -2.52 7.69 2.85
C TRP A 36 -1.17 7.18 2.35
N ILE A 37 -0.07 7.77 2.83
CA ILE A 37 1.30 7.37 2.50
C ILE A 37 1.57 5.93 2.98
N ASN A 38 1.19 5.60 4.23
CA ASN A 38 1.31 4.23 4.74
C ASN A 38 0.49 3.23 3.92
N GLY A 39 -0.69 3.65 3.49
CA GLY A 39 -1.55 2.86 2.62
C GLY A 39 -0.92 2.59 1.27
N ALA A 40 -0.26 3.57 0.66
CA ALA A 40 0.44 3.42 -0.61
C ALA A 40 1.55 2.36 -0.53
N GLU A 41 2.41 2.43 0.49
CA GLU A 41 3.46 1.44 0.72
C GLU A 41 2.87 0.04 0.94
N PHE A 42 1.84 -0.06 1.79
CA PHE A 42 1.17 -1.33 2.07
C PHE A 42 0.54 -1.95 0.81
N ASN A 43 -0.21 -1.16 0.04
CA ASN A 43 -0.87 -1.64 -1.19
C ASN A 43 0.15 -2.09 -2.24
N PHE A 44 1.30 -1.40 -2.34
CA PHE A 44 2.39 -1.81 -3.22
C PHE A 44 2.97 -3.16 -2.81
N ILE A 45 3.31 -3.34 -1.53
CA ILE A 45 3.85 -4.60 -1.00
C ILE A 45 2.82 -5.74 -1.17
N ASP A 46 1.55 -5.52 -0.82
CA ASP A 46 0.49 -6.52 -0.94
C ASP A 46 0.26 -6.96 -2.39
N SER A 47 0.20 -6.01 -3.33
CA SER A 47 0.05 -6.31 -4.75
C SER A 47 1.27 -7.05 -5.31
N SER A 48 2.48 -6.60 -4.96
CA SER A 48 3.71 -7.28 -5.38
C SER A 48 3.77 -8.70 -4.85
N ALA A 49 3.42 -8.92 -3.57
CA ALA A 49 3.39 -10.24 -2.97
C ALA A 49 2.40 -11.17 -3.68
N ARG A 50 1.19 -10.71 -3.95
CA ARG A 50 0.14 -11.54 -4.56
C ARG A 50 0.46 -11.96 -5.98
N PHE A 51 0.95 -11.01 -6.80
CA PHE A 51 1.10 -11.22 -8.25
C PHE A 51 2.49 -11.69 -8.65
N ASN A 52 3.54 -11.40 -7.86
CA ASN A 52 4.90 -11.64 -8.29
C ASN A 52 5.82 -12.30 -7.26
N THR A 53 5.90 -11.79 -6.04
CA THR A 53 7.03 -12.10 -5.15
C THR A 53 6.73 -13.07 -4.04
N GLY A 54 5.46 -13.28 -3.65
CA GLY A 54 5.14 -13.84 -2.34
C GLY A 54 5.69 -12.98 -1.20
N HIS A 55 5.61 -13.45 0.02
CA HIS A 55 6.38 -12.92 1.15
C HIS A 55 7.81 -13.46 1.11
N VAL A 56 7.94 -14.71 0.69
CA VAL A 56 9.19 -15.36 0.28
C VAL A 56 8.94 -16.12 -1.02
N LYS A 57 9.98 -16.32 -1.80
CA LYS A 57 9.94 -17.03 -3.07
C LYS A 57 11.08 -18.03 -3.13
N ILE A 58 10.79 -19.25 -3.51
CA ILE A 58 11.78 -20.30 -3.74
C ILE A 58 11.88 -20.53 -5.24
N MET A 59 13.09 -20.53 -5.72
CA MET A 59 13.47 -20.78 -7.12
C MET A 59 14.72 -21.64 -7.15
N SER A 60 15.11 -22.20 -8.29
CA SER A 60 16.47 -22.70 -8.45
C SER A 60 17.47 -21.52 -8.42
N ARG A 61 18.70 -21.73 -8.05
CA ARG A 61 19.75 -20.70 -8.10
C ARG A 61 19.94 -20.14 -9.49
N ALA A 62 19.87 -21.01 -10.51
CA ALA A 62 19.98 -20.60 -11.91
C ALA A 62 18.79 -19.71 -12.31
N TYR A 63 17.57 -20.13 -12.02
CA TYR A 63 16.36 -19.35 -12.29
C TYR A 63 16.41 -17.97 -11.60
N ALA A 64 16.86 -17.92 -10.35
CA ALA A 64 16.91 -16.68 -9.56
C ALA A 64 17.81 -15.60 -10.17
N ARG A 65 18.86 -16.00 -10.92
CA ARG A 65 19.77 -15.06 -11.61
C ARG A 65 19.13 -14.39 -12.81
N GLU A 66 18.16 -15.05 -13.44
CA GLU A 66 17.50 -14.63 -14.67
C GLU A 66 15.97 -14.54 -14.53
N ALA A 67 15.47 -14.38 -13.32
CA ALA A 67 14.05 -14.47 -12.97
C ALA A 67 13.15 -13.51 -13.79
N ASP A 68 13.69 -12.39 -14.26
CA ASP A 68 12.95 -11.42 -15.09
C ASP A 68 12.67 -11.96 -16.51
N GLN A 69 13.45 -12.94 -16.99
CA GLN A 69 13.27 -13.58 -18.30
C GLN A 69 12.32 -14.78 -18.26
N VAL A 70 11.90 -15.19 -17.05
CA VAL A 70 11.03 -16.36 -16.83
C VAL A 70 11.61 -17.64 -17.49
N PRO A 71 12.86 -18.04 -17.13
CA PRO A 71 13.56 -19.15 -17.78
C PRO A 71 13.04 -20.50 -17.25
N ASN A 72 11.96 -21.02 -17.86
CA ASN A 72 11.33 -22.27 -17.41
C ASN A 72 12.22 -23.52 -17.59
N ASP A 73 13.24 -23.47 -18.44
CA ASP A 73 14.30 -24.47 -18.56
C ASP A 73 15.16 -24.58 -17.28
N LEU A 74 15.21 -23.53 -16.48
CA LEU A 74 15.89 -23.48 -15.19
C LEU A 74 14.95 -23.69 -13.99
N ALA A 75 13.72 -24.13 -14.21
CA ALA A 75 12.70 -24.31 -13.18
C ALA A 75 13.07 -25.38 -12.14
N LEU A 76 12.44 -25.30 -10.97
CA LEU A 76 12.52 -26.33 -9.95
C LEU A 76 11.84 -27.63 -10.42
N VAL A 77 12.54 -28.76 -10.26
CA VAL A 77 12.02 -30.10 -10.48
C VAL A 77 11.84 -30.82 -9.14
N GLY A 78 10.94 -31.82 -9.09
CA GLY A 78 10.66 -32.53 -7.85
C GLY A 78 9.83 -31.73 -6.84
N VAL A 79 9.02 -30.81 -7.34
CA VAL A 79 8.28 -29.79 -6.55
C VAL A 79 7.41 -30.42 -5.46
N ARG A 80 6.81 -31.62 -5.69
CA ARG A 80 5.96 -32.28 -4.67
C ARG A 80 6.72 -32.57 -3.40
N SER A 81 7.91 -33.17 -3.49
CA SER A 81 8.73 -33.49 -2.33
C SER A 81 9.25 -32.23 -1.60
N LEU A 82 9.49 -31.16 -2.35
CA LEU A 82 9.89 -29.87 -1.77
C LEU A 82 8.70 -29.21 -1.02
N MET A 83 7.50 -29.28 -1.58
CA MET A 83 6.27 -28.77 -0.93
C MET A 83 6.00 -29.50 0.40
N ASP A 84 6.14 -30.84 0.45
CA ASP A 84 5.96 -31.61 1.67
C ASP A 84 6.96 -31.16 2.75
N LYS A 85 8.23 -30.99 2.40
CA LYS A 85 9.27 -30.47 3.31
C LYS A 85 8.96 -29.05 3.80
N LEU A 86 8.48 -28.17 2.92
CA LEU A 86 8.13 -26.80 3.28
C LEU A 86 6.96 -26.75 4.25
N GLN A 87 5.95 -27.58 4.04
CA GLN A 87 4.80 -27.69 4.95
C GLN A 87 5.20 -28.20 6.33
N GLU A 88 6.17 -29.13 6.40
CA GLU A 88 6.71 -29.64 7.66
C GLU A 88 7.57 -28.60 8.38
N LEU A 89 8.46 -27.90 7.66
CA LEU A 89 9.41 -26.94 8.25
C LEU A 89 8.76 -25.61 8.64
N TYR A 90 7.71 -25.21 7.93
CA TYR A 90 7.02 -23.93 8.09
C TYR A 90 5.49 -24.11 8.06
N PRO A 91 4.90 -24.77 9.07
CA PRO A 91 3.47 -25.09 9.09
C PRO A 91 2.56 -23.85 9.17
N ASP A 92 3.10 -22.71 9.65
CA ASP A 92 2.39 -21.44 9.75
C ASP A 92 2.43 -20.61 8.46
N MET A 93 3.00 -21.16 7.38
CA MET A 93 3.05 -20.52 6.08
C MET A 93 2.21 -21.26 5.04
N ILE A 94 1.69 -20.50 4.10
CA ILE A 94 0.95 -21.01 2.94
C ILE A 94 1.93 -21.08 1.79
N TRP A 95 2.09 -22.25 1.20
CA TRP A 95 2.99 -22.48 0.06
C TRP A 95 2.19 -22.79 -1.19
N THR A 96 2.57 -22.17 -2.31
CA THR A 96 1.91 -22.35 -3.59
C THR A 96 2.91 -22.33 -4.74
N PRO A 97 2.95 -23.40 -5.55
CA PRO A 97 3.78 -23.46 -6.75
C PRO A 97 3.13 -22.68 -7.87
N ARG A 98 3.94 -21.95 -8.64
CA ARG A 98 3.50 -21.18 -9.81
C ARG A 98 4.40 -21.42 -11.01
N ILE A 99 3.81 -21.33 -12.19
CA ILE A 99 4.54 -21.31 -13.46
C ILE A 99 4.14 -20.03 -14.17
N ARG A 100 5.12 -19.17 -14.46
CA ARG A 100 4.92 -18.03 -15.34
C ARG A 100 5.36 -18.42 -16.75
N PHE A 101 4.67 -17.94 -17.75
CA PHE A 101 5.03 -18.18 -19.14
C PHE A 101 4.58 -17.03 -20.03
N GLY A 102 5.29 -16.84 -21.12
CA GLY A 102 4.89 -15.93 -22.19
C GLY A 102 4.33 -16.72 -23.37
N GLY A 103 3.57 -16.06 -24.22
CA GLY A 103 3.08 -16.70 -25.43
C GLY A 103 2.21 -15.78 -26.26
N LEU A 104 1.62 -16.35 -27.28
CA LEU A 104 0.59 -15.76 -28.13
C LEU A 104 -0.72 -16.51 -27.84
N LEU A 105 -1.76 -15.76 -27.55
CA LEU A 105 -3.12 -16.32 -27.44
C LEU A 105 -3.84 -16.04 -28.75
N ASP A 106 -4.17 -17.11 -29.47
CA ASP A 106 -4.90 -17.11 -30.72
C ASP A 106 -6.38 -17.46 -30.48
N ILE A 107 -7.25 -16.72 -31.10
CA ILE A 107 -8.70 -16.92 -30.99
C ILE A 107 -9.21 -17.36 -32.38
N PRO A 108 -9.50 -18.66 -32.58
CA PRO A 108 -10.00 -19.16 -33.83
C PRO A 108 -11.44 -18.74 -34.11
N ASP A 109 -11.78 -18.65 -35.37
CA ASP A 109 -13.17 -18.57 -35.83
C ASP A 109 -13.84 -19.95 -35.93
N ALA A 110 -15.06 -20.01 -36.45
CA ALA A 110 -15.82 -21.27 -36.61
C ALA A 110 -15.21 -22.21 -37.64
N GLN A 111 -14.30 -21.74 -38.50
CA GLN A 111 -13.57 -22.51 -39.52
C GLN A 111 -12.19 -22.97 -39.03
N GLY A 112 -11.78 -22.50 -37.82
CA GLY A 112 -10.47 -22.78 -37.25
C GLY A 112 -9.35 -21.83 -37.72
N GLU A 113 -9.71 -20.80 -38.48
CA GLU A 113 -8.77 -19.74 -38.86
C GLU A 113 -8.60 -18.71 -37.78
N THR A 114 -7.44 -18.08 -37.64
CA THR A 114 -7.20 -17.04 -36.67
C THR A 114 -8.14 -15.85 -36.90
N ARG A 115 -9.06 -15.61 -35.97
CA ARG A 115 -9.94 -14.42 -35.94
C ARG A 115 -9.22 -13.23 -35.37
N ASP A 116 -8.51 -13.42 -34.26
CA ASP A 116 -7.76 -12.40 -33.55
C ASP A 116 -6.64 -13.05 -32.72
N GLN A 117 -5.59 -12.31 -32.40
CA GLN A 117 -4.49 -12.84 -31.60
C GLN A 117 -3.76 -11.73 -30.84
N GLY A 118 -3.11 -12.09 -29.74
CA GLY A 118 -2.35 -11.11 -28.97
C GLY A 118 -1.34 -11.75 -28.03
N PRO A 119 -0.27 -11.00 -27.69
CA PRO A 119 0.70 -11.46 -26.70
C PRO A 119 0.03 -11.62 -25.35
N VAL A 120 0.31 -12.74 -24.69
CA VAL A 120 -0.26 -13.08 -23.39
C VAL A 120 0.85 -13.32 -22.37
N MET A 121 0.61 -12.84 -21.16
CA MET A 121 1.40 -13.16 -19.96
C MET A 121 0.61 -14.19 -19.15
N GLY A 122 1.03 -15.45 -19.23
CA GLY A 122 0.40 -16.55 -18.54
C GLY A 122 0.92 -16.72 -17.11
N LEU A 123 -0.01 -16.97 -16.19
CA LEU A 123 0.25 -17.36 -14.82
C LEU A 123 -0.54 -18.61 -14.50
N ALA A 124 0.17 -19.72 -14.32
CA ALA A 124 -0.43 -20.97 -13.91
C ALA A 124 -0.30 -21.15 -12.40
N VAL A 125 -1.45 -21.37 -11.75
CA VAL A 125 -1.59 -21.50 -10.31
C VAL A 125 -2.53 -22.64 -9.99
N ASP A 126 -2.48 -23.16 -8.80
CA ASP A 126 -3.39 -24.21 -8.36
C ASP A 126 -4.79 -23.64 -8.11
N LEU A 127 -5.69 -23.79 -9.08
CA LEU A 127 -7.08 -23.31 -9.00
C LEU A 127 -8.04 -24.37 -8.45
N LEU A 128 -7.74 -25.64 -8.66
CA LEU A 128 -8.73 -26.71 -8.56
C LEU A 128 -8.50 -27.68 -7.40
N SER A 129 -7.28 -27.71 -6.83
CA SER A 129 -7.01 -28.63 -5.72
C SER A 129 -7.80 -28.28 -4.47
N PRO A 130 -8.38 -29.27 -3.79
CA PRO A 130 -9.06 -29.04 -2.52
C PRO A 130 -8.12 -28.36 -1.50
N GLY A 131 -8.53 -27.21 -0.98
CA GLY A 131 -7.73 -26.43 -0.02
C GLY A 131 -6.72 -25.47 -0.66
N SER A 132 -6.71 -25.31 -1.97
CA SER A 132 -5.89 -24.27 -2.60
C SER A 132 -6.23 -22.87 -2.08
N HIS A 133 -5.20 -22.08 -1.82
CA HIS A 133 -5.34 -20.69 -1.37
C HIS A 133 -5.30 -19.68 -2.52
N GLU A 134 -4.97 -20.10 -3.75
CA GLU A 134 -4.82 -19.20 -4.91
C GLU A 134 -6.10 -18.42 -5.26
N PRO A 135 -7.30 -19.03 -5.27
CA PRO A 135 -8.53 -18.28 -5.50
C PRO A 135 -8.74 -17.14 -4.50
N ARG A 136 -8.33 -17.34 -3.24
CA ARG A 136 -8.38 -16.33 -2.18
C ARG A 136 -7.27 -15.27 -2.34
N ILE A 137 -6.04 -15.69 -2.70
CA ILE A 137 -4.91 -14.79 -2.93
C ILE A 137 -5.26 -13.79 -4.05
N PHE A 138 -5.82 -14.29 -5.16
CA PHE A 138 -6.26 -13.46 -6.28
C PHE A 138 -7.61 -12.78 -6.08
N LYS A 139 -8.36 -13.15 -5.03
CA LYS A 139 -9.75 -12.69 -4.82
C LYS A 139 -10.61 -12.90 -6.06
N LEU A 140 -10.55 -14.08 -6.64
CA LEU A 140 -11.13 -14.36 -7.95
C LEU A 140 -12.63 -14.08 -8.02
N GLU A 141 -13.37 -14.33 -6.94
CA GLU A 141 -14.82 -14.04 -6.89
C GLU A 141 -15.11 -12.55 -7.02
N ASP A 142 -14.33 -11.70 -6.35
CA ASP A 142 -14.46 -10.24 -6.39
C ASP A 142 -13.92 -9.65 -7.71
N ALA A 143 -12.93 -10.32 -8.31
CA ALA A 143 -12.27 -9.89 -9.54
C ALA A 143 -13.04 -10.26 -10.80
N LEU A 144 -13.98 -11.21 -10.72
CA LEU A 144 -14.75 -11.72 -11.86
C LEU A 144 -15.64 -10.63 -12.45
N VAL A 145 -15.54 -10.43 -13.76
CA VAL A 145 -16.37 -9.45 -14.51
C VAL A 145 -17.43 -10.13 -15.34
N ARG A 146 -17.07 -11.19 -16.09
CA ARG A 146 -17.98 -11.99 -16.91
C ARG A 146 -17.68 -13.48 -16.78
N GLY A 147 -18.65 -14.33 -16.96
CA GLY A 147 -18.50 -15.78 -16.91
C GLY A 147 -18.40 -16.33 -15.48
N ARG A 148 -17.53 -17.27 -15.23
CA ARG A 148 -17.34 -17.97 -13.96
C ARG A 148 -15.86 -18.30 -13.70
N VAL A 149 -15.56 -18.68 -12.47
CA VAL A 149 -14.25 -19.25 -12.11
C VAL A 149 -14.10 -20.63 -12.76
N PRO A 150 -12.90 -21.03 -13.24
CA PRO A 150 -12.61 -22.34 -13.81
C PRO A 150 -13.00 -23.49 -12.89
N GLN A 151 -13.58 -24.53 -13.48
CA GLN A 151 -13.95 -25.77 -12.82
C GLN A 151 -13.24 -27.00 -13.42
N ARG A 152 -12.54 -26.81 -14.54
CA ARG A 152 -11.75 -27.82 -15.25
C ARG A 152 -10.37 -27.27 -15.56
N ALA A 153 -9.40 -28.15 -15.70
CA ALA A 153 -8.01 -27.75 -15.92
C ALA A 153 -7.81 -26.98 -17.25
N GLU A 154 -8.58 -27.34 -18.28
CA GLU A 154 -8.51 -26.69 -19.61
C GLU A 154 -9.27 -25.37 -19.67
N GLU A 155 -9.81 -24.89 -18.55
CA GLU A 155 -10.49 -23.60 -18.47
C GLU A 155 -9.54 -22.52 -17.97
N ILE A 156 -9.62 -21.34 -18.59
CA ILE A 156 -8.78 -20.19 -18.26
C ILE A 156 -9.61 -18.95 -17.92
N LEU A 157 -8.98 -18.06 -17.15
CA LEU A 157 -9.43 -16.69 -16.99
C LEU A 157 -8.49 -15.77 -17.74
N ILE A 158 -9.03 -14.78 -18.44
CA ILE A 158 -8.24 -13.73 -19.09
C ILE A 158 -8.65 -12.37 -18.54
N SER A 159 -7.75 -11.39 -18.67
CA SER A 159 -8.11 -10.03 -18.24
C SER A 159 -9.25 -9.48 -19.10
N GLU A 160 -10.14 -8.71 -18.49
CA GLU A 160 -11.31 -8.12 -19.18
C GLU A 160 -10.88 -7.19 -20.31
N ASP A 161 -9.83 -6.40 -20.12
CA ASP A 161 -9.34 -5.47 -21.14
C ASP A 161 -8.70 -6.21 -22.32
N PHE A 162 -8.03 -7.33 -22.05
CA PHE A 162 -7.50 -8.21 -23.11
C PHE A 162 -8.62 -8.91 -23.87
N ALA A 163 -9.63 -9.44 -23.15
CA ALA A 163 -10.80 -10.07 -23.75
C ALA A 163 -11.57 -9.11 -24.68
N ARG A 164 -11.75 -7.86 -24.28
CA ARG A 164 -12.38 -6.83 -25.10
C ARG A 164 -11.57 -6.53 -26.36
N ARG A 165 -10.26 -6.42 -26.24
CA ARG A 165 -9.36 -6.15 -27.37
C ARG A 165 -9.38 -7.25 -28.42
N LEU A 166 -9.45 -8.52 -27.97
CA LEU A 166 -9.54 -9.70 -28.83
C LEU A 166 -10.99 -10.13 -29.16
N ASN A 167 -11.97 -9.35 -28.73
CA ASN A 167 -13.40 -9.65 -28.90
C ASN A 167 -13.80 -11.05 -28.45
N VAL A 168 -13.28 -11.49 -27.27
CA VAL A 168 -13.50 -12.81 -26.69
C VAL A 168 -14.65 -12.80 -25.69
N GLN A 169 -15.47 -13.86 -25.73
CA GLN A 169 -16.55 -14.11 -24.79
C GLN A 169 -16.28 -15.35 -23.94
N PRO A 170 -16.83 -15.41 -22.71
CA PRO A 170 -16.85 -16.68 -21.97
C PRO A 170 -17.50 -17.79 -22.79
N GLY A 171 -16.82 -18.93 -22.90
CA GLY A 171 -17.20 -20.06 -23.74
C GLY A 171 -16.39 -20.18 -25.03
N ASP A 172 -15.71 -19.13 -25.47
CA ASP A 172 -14.85 -19.18 -26.68
C ASP A 172 -13.62 -20.09 -26.42
N THR A 173 -13.15 -20.73 -27.50
CA THR A 173 -11.88 -21.44 -27.49
C THR A 173 -10.74 -20.47 -27.74
N ALA A 174 -9.64 -20.69 -27.03
CA ALA A 174 -8.40 -19.94 -27.21
C ALA A 174 -7.22 -20.93 -27.31
N THR A 175 -6.35 -20.73 -28.28
CA THR A 175 -5.15 -21.54 -28.50
C THR A 175 -3.94 -20.80 -27.99
N LEU A 176 -3.25 -21.37 -27.01
CA LEU A 176 -1.98 -20.85 -26.50
C LEU A 176 -0.85 -21.39 -27.40
N ILE A 177 -0.03 -20.50 -27.92
CA ILE A 177 1.22 -20.81 -28.58
C ILE A 177 2.35 -20.29 -27.69
N SER A 178 3.17 -21.17 -27.16
CA SER A 178 4.22 -20.88 -26.18
C SER A 178 5.46 -21.74 -26.44
N VAL A 179 6.34 -21.85 -25.45
CA VAL A 179 7.56 -22.65 -25.48
C VAL A 179 7.53 -23.63 -24.30
N THR A 180 7.85 -24.91 -24.55
CA THR A 180 7.99 -25.90 -23.49
C THR A 180 9.24 -25.64 -22.65
N MET A 181 9.36 -26.33 -21.51
CA MET A 181 10.55 -26.30 -20.66
C MET A 181 11.85 -26.63 -21.42
N GLN A 182 11.77 -27.50 -22.43
CA GLN A 182 12.92 -27.94 -23.25
C GLN A 182 13.15 -27.09 -24.48
N GLY A 183 12.44 -25.98 -24.65
CA GLY A 183 12.60 -25.06 -25.76
C GLY A 183 11.85 -25.45 -27.06
N SER A 184 10.98 -26.48 -27.00
CA SER A 184 10.13 -26.86 -28.14
C SER A 184 8.88 -25.98 -28.22
N MET A 185 8.22 -25.92 -29.35
CA MET A 185 6.93 -25.23 -29.46
C MET A 185 5.84 -25.95 -28.67
N ALA A 186 5.14 -25.20 -27.88
CA ALA A 186 3.97 -25.64 -27.11
C ALA A 186 2.70 -25.09 -27.76
N ILE A 187 1.73 -25.95 -28.05
CA ILE A 187 0.40 -25.55 -28.52
C ILE A 187 -0.64 -26.24 -27.62
N ALA A 188 -1.50 -25.45 -27.00
CA ALA A 188 -2.53 -25.98 -26.13
C ALA A 188 -3.85 -25.21 -26.31
N ASN A 189 -4.96 -25.95 -26.34
CA ASN A 189 -6.30 -25.37 -26.46
C ASN A 189 -6.92 -25.22 -25.07
N PHE A 190 -7.51 -24.06 -24.83
CA PHE A 190 -8.22 -23.73 -23.62
C PHE A 190 -9.61 -23.19 -23.94
N THR A 191 -10.51 -23.27 -22.96
CA THR A 191 -11.81 -22.60 -23.00
C THR A 191 -11.79 -21.40 -22.06
N VAL A 192 -12.20 -20.24 -22.50
CA VAL A 192 -12.31 -19.06 -21.66
C VAL A 192 -13.52 -19.21 -20.74
N ALA A 193 -13.31 -19.53 -19.47
CA ALA A 193 -14.38 -19.68 -18.46
C ALA A 193 -14.96 -18.32 -18.04
N GLY A 194 -14.10 -17.31 -18.00
CA GLY A 194 -14.52 -15.98 -17.60
C GLY A 194 -13.41 -14.93 -17.80
N THR A 195 -13.82 -13.70 -17.54
CA THR A 195 -12.90 -12.56 -17.56
C THR A 195 -12.82 -11.94 -16.19
N ILE A 196 -11.61 -11.49 -15.83
CA ILE A 196 -11.35 -10.88 -14.53
C ILE A 196 -10.66 -9.53 -14.68
N ARG A 197 -10.79 -8.71 -13.65
CA ARG A 197 -10.02 -7.48 -13.50
C ARG A 197 -9.09 -7.64 -12.32
N PHE A 198 -7.79 -7.64 -12.59
CA PHE A 198 -6.76 -7.77 -11.56
C PHE A 198 -6.64 -6.52 -10.69
N GLY A 199 -7.06 -5.37 -11.23
CA GLY A 199 -6.88 -4.08 -10.58
C GLY A 199 -5.40 -3.65 -10.53
N VAL A 200 -4.59 -4.21 -11.42
CA VAL A 200 -3.17 -3.90 -11.63
C VAL A 200 -2.95 -3.78 -13.13
N GLU A 201 -2.61 -2.61 -13.60
CA GLU A 201 -2.53 -2.28 -15.03
C GLU A 201 -1.65 -3.24 -15.83
N ALA A 202 -0.50 -3.67 -15.27
CA ALA A 202 0.40 -4.60 -15.92
C ALA A 202 -0.26 -5.96 -16.24
N MET A 203 -1.14 -6.43 -15.34
CA MET A 203 -1.88 -7.68 -15.53
C MET A 203 -3.13 -7.47 -16.41
N ASP A 204 -3.82 -6.34 -16.23
CA ASP A 204 -5.06 -6.06 -16.96
C ASP A 204 -4.82 -5.90 -18.48
N ARG A 205 -3.59 -5.59 -18.92
CA ARG A 205 -3.25 -5.47 -20.33
C ARG A 205 -3.24 -6.78 -21.12
N GLY A 206 -2.92 -7.92 -20.50
CA GLY A 206 -2.76 -9.15 -21.28
C GLY A 206 -2.45 -10.38 -20.44
N ALA A 207 -2.93 -10.43 -19.20
CA ALA A 207 -2.72 -11.62 -18.38
C ALA A 207 -3.80 -12.68 -18.61
N MET A 208 -3.37 -13.94 -18.53
CA MET A 208 -4.25 -15.10 -18.38
C MET A 208 -3.86 -15.89 -17.12
N ILE A 209 -4.87 -16.44 -16.46
CA ILE A 209 -4.68 -17.42 -15.40
C ILE A 209 -5.15 -18.78 -15.91
N ALA A 210 -4.29 -19.79 -15.76
CA ALA A 210 -4.58 -21.19 -16.06
C ALA A 210 -4.42 -22.05 -14.78
N ASP A 211 -5.05 -23.21 -14.75
CA ASP A 211 -4.73 -24.20 -13.74
C ASP A 211 -3.32 -24.76 -13.95
N ILE A 212 -2.58 -24.97 -12.86
CA ILE A 212 -1.18 -25.42 -12.91
C ILE A 212 -1.04 -26.82 -13.53
N ALA A 213 -2.05 -27.69 -13.40
CA ALA A 213 -2.00 -29.02 -13.98
C ALA A 213 -2.05 -28.95 -15.52
N ALA A 214 -2.93 -28.13 -16.09
CA ALA A 214 -2.99 -27.94 -17.54
C ALA A 214 -1.73 -27.27 -18.09
N ALA A 215 -1.21 -26.26 -17.38
CA ALA A 215 0.04 -25.61 -17.79
C ALA A 215 1.23 -26.56 -17.75
N ARG A 216 1.32 -27.43 -16.74
CA ARG A 216 2.36 -28.47 -16.68
C ARG A 216 2.33 -29.38 -17.88
N THR A 217 1.13 -29.80 -18.29
CA THR A 217 0.96 -30.63 -19.49
C THR A 217 1.32 -29.87 -20.77
N ALA A 218 0.86 -28.62 -20.89
CA ALA A 218 1.10 -27.81 -22.08
C ALA A 218 2.58 -27.43 -22.26
N LEU A 219 3.30 -27.19 -21.17
CA LEU A 219 4.68 -26.72 -21.17
C LEU A 219 5.72 -27.81 -20.92
N ASP A 220 5.30 -29.08 -20.81
CA ASP A 220 6.15 -30.24 -20.48
C ASP A 220 6.94 -30.03 -19.18
N MET A 221 6.22 -29.61 -18.12
CA MET A 221 6.76 -29.28 -16.80
C MET A 221 6.21 -30.21 -15.72
N GLU A 222 6.17 -31.53 -15.96
CA GLU A 222 5.68 -32.49 -14.98
C GLU A 222 6.47 -32.41 -13.68
N ASN A 223 5.74 -32.29 -12.53
CA ASN A 223 6.32 -32.14 -11.21
C ASN A 223 7.38 -31.02 -11.11
N ALA A 224 7.22 -29.97 -11.92
CA ALA A 224 8.07 -28.79 -11.93
C ALA A 224 7.26 -27.53 -11.63
N ALA A 225 7.95 -26.45 -11.25
CA ALA A 225 7.42 -25.09 -11.11
C ALA A 225 8.55 -24.10 -11.29
N GLY A 226 8.28 -22.98 -11.94
CA GLY A 226 9.25 -21.88 -12.04
C GLY A 226 9.57 -21.29 -10.66
N GLU A 227 8.54 -21.16 -9.82
CA GLU A 227 8.66 -20.58 -8.51
C GLU A 227 7.66 -21.19 -7.50
N ILE A 228 8.03 -21.22 -6.21
CA ILE A 228 7.13 -21.55 -5.11
C ILE A 228 7.03 -20.32 -4.23
N LEU A 229 5.83 -19.76 -4.10
CA LEU A 229 5.59 -18.60 -3.24
C LEU A 229 5.16 -19.04 -1.85
N GLY A 230 5.71 -18.37 -0.84
CA GLY A 230 5.32 -18.52 0.57
C GLY A 230 4.64 -17.26 1.09
N PHE A 231 3.52 -17.45 1.77
CA PHE A 231 2.78 -16.36 2.43
C PHE A 231 2.61 -16.68 3.91
N PHE A 232 2.71 -15.68 4.78
CA PHE A 232 2.27 -15.82 6.16
C PHE A 232 0.75 -15.99 6.21
N ALA A 233 0.26 -16.76 7.16
CA ALA A 233 -1.17 -17.15 7.25
C ALA A 233 -2.13 -15.93 7.37
N ASP A 234 -1.65 -14.82 7.93
CA ASP A 234 -2.38 -13.55 8.04
C ASP A 234 -2.27 -12.65 6.80
N PHE A 235 -1.53 -13.07 5.78
CA PHE A 235 -1.22 -12.30 4.57
C PHE A 235 -0.57 -10.92 4.83
N LEU A 236 0.08 -10.75 5.99
CA LEU A 236 0.81 -9.51 6.31
C LEU A 236 2.32 -9.74 6.17
N TYR A 237 2.96 -9.03 5.25
CA TYR A 237 4.41 -9.10 5.08
C TYR A 237 5.15 -8.52 6.28
N ARG A 238 6.09 -9.29 6.80
CA ARG A 238 7.01 -8.91 7.88
C ARG A 238 8.44 -9.26 7.46
N ASP A 239 9.19 -8.23 7.11
CA ASP A 239 10.55 -8.40 6.58
C ASP A 239 11.50 -9.17 7.53
N PRO A 240 11.52 -8.94 8.86
CA PRO A 240 12.36 -9.72 9.77
C PRO A 240 12.04 -11.23 9.76
N ASP A 241 10.74 -11.56 9.77
CA ASP A 241 10.28 -12.96 9.80
C ASP A 241 10.60 -13.65 8.47
N ALA A 242 10.40 -12.95 7.34
CA ALA A 242 10.74 -13.45 6.02
C ALA A 242 12.25 -13.70 5.87
N ARG A 243 13.10 -12.78 6.35
CA ARG A 243 14.57 -12.95 6.35
C ARG A 243 15.01 -14.11 7.22
N GLN A 244 14.39 -14.30 8.37
CA GLN A 244 14.68 -15.44 9.25
C GLN A 244 14.32 -16.77 8.57
N ALA A 245 13.14 -16.85 7.94
CA ALA A 245 12.71 -18.02 7.19
C ALA A 245 13.68 -18.34 6.05
N ALA A 246 14.03 -17.34 5.24
CA ALA A 246 14.96 -17.48 4.12
C ALA A 246 16.37 -17.92 4.59
N ALA A 247 16.92 -17.30 5.64
CA ALA A 247 18.21 -17.68 6.20
C ALA A 247 18.22 -19.12 6.68
N ARG A 248 17.17 -19.56 7.40
CA ARG A 248 17.02 -20.95 7.88
C ARG A 248 16.92 -21.93 6.72
N PHE A 249 16.13 -21.61 5.68
CA PHE A 249 16.00 -22.47 4.51
C PHE A 249 17.33 -22.59 3.76
N ASN A 250 17.94 -21.47 3.43
CA ASN A 250 19.18 -21.41 2.63
C ASN A 250 20.35 -22.08 3.33
N SER A 251 20.41 -22.09 4.68
CA SER A 251 21.47 -22.77 5.42
C SER A 251 21.52 -24.28 5.15
N ALA A 252 20.39 -24.90 4.79
CA ALA A 252 20.33 -26.33 4.46
C ALA A 252 20.91 -26.67 3.09
N TYR A 253 21.08 -25.66 2.21
CA TYR A 253 21.55 -25.83 0.83
C TYR A 253 22.87 -25.07 0.55
N ASN A 254 23.49 -24.43 1.55
CA ASN A 254 24.68 -23.59 1.35
C ASN A 254 25.86 -24.35 0.73
N ASP A 255 26.05 -25.59 1.12
CA ASP A 255 27.18 -26.41 0.69
C ASP A 255 26.91 -27.22 -0.59
N ASP A 256 25.70 -27.10 -1.14
CA ASP A 256 25.32 -27.75 -2.38
C ASP A 256 25.84 -26.95 -3.58
N PRO A 257 26.75 -27.52 -4.42
CA PRO A 257 27.27 -26.83 -5.59
C PRO A 257 26.32 -26.79 -6.78
N ASP A 258 25.19 -27.48 -6.71
CA ASP A 258 24.21 -27.58 -7.79
C ASP A 258 23.54 -26.22 -8.05
N GLU A 259 23.59 -25.77 -9.31
CA GLU A 259 22.92 -24.53 -9.71
C GLU A 259 21.39 -24.68 -9.75
N PHE A 260 20.86 -25.89 -9.78
CA PHE A 260 19.45 -26.17 -9.64
C PHE A 260 19.01 -26.33 -8.17
N ALA A 261 19.93 -26.26 -7.20
CA ALA A 261 19.58 -26.26 -5.81
C ALA A 261 18.61 -25.11 -5.46
N PRO A 262 17.59 -25.35 -4.62
CA PRO A 262 16.62 -24.33 -4.28
C PRO A 262 17.23 -23.21 -3.43
N VAL A 263 16.85 -21.98 -3.72
CA VAL A 263 17.18 -20.79 -2.94
C VAL A 263 15.90 -20.05 -2.59
N MET A 264 15.80 -19.57 -1.34
CA MET A 264 14.68 -18.77 -0.89
C MET A 264 15.08 -17.31 -0.78
N ASP A 265 14.39 -16.45 -1.52
CA ASP A 265 14.52 -15.00 -1.42
C ASP A 265 13.29 -14.37 -0.76
N THR A 266 13.52 -13.29 -0.02
CA THR A 266 12.43 -12.48 0.55
C THR A 266 11.90 -11.49 -0.48
N LEU A 267 10.67 -11.02 -0.31
CA LEU A 267 10.10 -9.96 -1.13
C LEU A 267 11.05 -8.75 -1.25
N SER A 268 11.63 -8.33 -0.13
CA SER A 268 12.53 -7.17 -0.10
C SER A 268 13.88 -7.40 -0.78
N ASN A 269 14.29 -8.67 -1.00
CA ASN A 269 15.60 -9.01 -1.57
C ASN A 269 15.53 -9.36 -3.07
N GLN A 270 14.34 -9.52 -3.62
CA GLN A 270 14.18 -9.79 -5.06
C GLN A 270 14.59 -8.58 -5.90
N ALA A 271 15.05 -8.84 -7.13
CA ALA A 271 15.70 -7.88 -8.01
C ALA A 271 15.05 -6.48 -8.03
N GLY A 272 15.79 -5.45 -7.62
CA GLY A 272 15.36 -4.05 -7.60
C GLY A 272 14.33 -3.68 -6.53
N MET A 273 13.73 -4.64 -5.83
CA MET A 273 12.68 -4.38 -4.84
C MET A 273 13.23 -3.67 -3.60
N ALA A 274 14.42 -4.05 -3.13
CA ALA A 274 15.07 -3.41 -1.98
C ALA A 274 15.28 -1.91 -2.21
N ASP A 275 15.83 -1.55 -3.37
CA ASP A 275 16.11 -0.16 -3.74
C ASP A 275 14.82 0.63 -3.93
N LEU A 276 13.82 0.02 -4.59
CA LEU A 276 12.52 0.64 -4.79
C LEU A 276 11.81 0.91 -3.45
N LEU A 277 11.76 -0.06 -2.54
CA LEU A 277 11.18 0.11 -1.20
C LEU A 277 11.97 1.14 -0.38
N ALA A 278 13.29 1.14 -0.46
CA ALA A 278 14.13 2.14 0.22
C ALA A 278 13.85 3.55 -0.32
N MET A 279 13.76 3.71 -1.65
CA MET A 279 13.41 4.98 -2.30
C MET A 279 11.99 5.43 -1.90
N MET A 280 10.99 4.55 -1.94
CA MET A 280 9.62 4.86 -1.52
C MET A 280 9.57 5.32 -0.06
N ARG A 281 10.25 4.62 0.86
CA ARG A 281 10.31 5.01 2.27
C ARG A 281 11.01 6.33 2.49
N MET A 282 12.12 6.58 1.78
CA MET A 282 12.83 7.85 1.84
C MET A 282 11.95 9.00 1.36
N PHE A 283 11.31 8.85 0.21
CA PHE A 283 10.40 9.85 -0.35
C PHE A 283 9.20 10.09 0.56
N SER A 284 8.58 9.04 1.07
CA SER A 284 7.46 9.11 2.01
C SER A 284 7.81 9.87 3.29
N ARG A 285 8.99 9.59 3.87
CA ARG A 285 9.50 10.32 5.03
C ARG A 285 9.74 11.79 4.72
N LEU A 286 10.34 12.09 3.57
CA LEU A 286 10.58 13.47 3.13
C LEU A 286 9.27 14.24 3.00
N VAL A 287 8.30 13.68 2.26
CA VAL A 287 6.97 14.30 2.08
C VAL A 287 6.29 14.52 3.42
N LEU A 288 6.32 13.54 4.32
CA LEU A 288 5.71 13.65 5.64
C LEU A 288 6.38 14.75 6.49
N VAL A 289 7.70 14.80 6.53
CA VAL A 289 8.47 15.81 7.28
C VAL A 289 8.17 17.20 6.74
N VAL A 290 8.23 17.38 5.42
CA VAL A 290 7.91 18.67 4.77
C VAL A 290 6.47 19.08 5.07
N PHE A 291 5.53 18.14 4.96
CA PHE A 291 4.11 18.42 5.24
C PHE A 291 3.89 18.82 6.71
N ILE A 292 4.45 18.10 7.66
CA ILE A 292 4.38 18.44 9.09
C ILE A 292 5.00 19.81 9.35
N ALA A 293 6.15 20.12 8.73
CA ALA A 293 6.82 21.41 8.88
C ALA A 293 5.94 22.56 8.34
N VAL A 294 5.39 22.40 7.14
CA VAL A 294 4.46 23.38 6.54
C VAL A 294 3.24 23.60 7.41
N MET A 295 2.60 22.51 7.86
CA MET A 295 1.43 22.59 8.74
C MET A 295 1.78 23.23 10.08
N SER A 296 2.95 22.95 10.64
CA SER A 296 3.44 23.58 11.87
C SER A 296 3.63 25.09 11.70
N ILE A 297 4.15 25.55 10.54
CA ILE A 297 4.29 26.97 10.23
C ILE A 297 2.91 27.65 10.09
N VAL A 298 1.97 27.00 9.42
CA VAL A 298 0.59 27.51 9.26
C VAL A 298 -0.09 27.66 10.63
N LEU A 299 0.00 26.65 11.48
CA LEU A 299 -0.59 26.68 12.82
C LEU A 299 0.12 27.65 13.74
N TRP A 300 1.44 27.78 13.64
CA TRP A 300 2.20 28.82 14.34
C TRP A 300 1.73 30.22 13.94
N ASN A 301 1.60 30.50 12.63
CA ASN A 301 1.13 31.79 12.16
C ASN A 301 -0.30 32.12 12.65
N ALA A 302 -1.19 31.11 12.64
CA ALA A 302 -2.53 31.24 13.21
C ALA A 302 -2.50 31.59 14.71
N GLY A 303 -1.60 30.97 15.48
CA GLY A 303 -1.37 31.25 16.89
C GLY A 303 -0.84 32.68 17.14
N LEU A 304 0.11 33.13 16.30
CA LEU A 304 0.62 34.52 16.36
C LEU A 304 -0.48 35.54 16.12
N MET A 305 -1.28 35.38 15.07
CA MET A 305 -2.38 36.30 14.73
C MET A 305 -3.44 36.36 15.84
N GLY A 306 -3.76 35.20 16.44
CA GLY A 306 -4.67 35.13 17.58
C GLY A 306 -4.18 35.93 18.79
N SER A 307 -2.89 35.92 19.05
CA SER A 307 -2.27 36.65 20.16
C SER A 307 -2.17 38.15 19.89
N LEU A 308 -1.81 38.54 18.65
CA LEU A 308 -1.68 39.95 18.26
C LEU A 308 -3.02 40.70 18.40
N ARG A 309 -4.12 40.08 18.04
CA ARG A 309 -5.47 40.71 18.20
C ARG A 309 -5.87 40.99 19.65
N ARG A 310 -5.12 40.48 20.62
CA ARG A 310 -5.38 40.62 22.06
C ARG A 310 -4.47 41.62 22.77
N TYR A 311 -3.56 42.29 22.07
CA TYR A 311 -2.64 43.20 22.71
C TYR A 311 -3.35 44.37 23.41
N GLY A 312 -4.48 44.84 22.89
CA GLY A 312 -5.31 45.83 23.57
C GLY A 312 -5.88 45.34 24.89
N GLU A 313 -6.42 44.10 24.94
CA GLU A 313 -6.92 43.49 26.19
C GLU A 313 -5.78 43.30 27.19
N ILE A 314 -4.60 42.89 26.72
CA ILE A 314 -3.39 42.73 27.53
C ILE A 314 -2.97 44.06 28.13
N GLY A 315 -3.02 45.14 27.35
CA GLY A 315 -2.72 46.50 27.81
C GLY A 315 -3.65 46.95 28.96
N VAL A 316 -4.96 46.72 28.85
CA VAL A 316 -5.93 47.02 29.89
C VAL A 316 -5.68 46.18 31.19
N ARG A 317 -5.40 44.87 31.05
CA ARG A 317 -5.10 44.01 32.20
C ARG A 317 -3.83 44.43 32.93
N LEU A 318 -2.80 44.85 32.20
CA LEU A 318 -1.57 45.40 32.78
C LEU A 318 -1.84 46.76 33.50
N ALA A 319 -2.72 47.60 32.95
CA ALA A 319 -3.11 48.85 33.58
C ALA A 319 -3.91 48.64 34.87
N MET A 320 -4.67 47.52 34.98
CA MET A 320 -5.37 47.14 36.22
C MET A 320 -4.43 46.49 37.25
N GLY A 321 -3.12 46.36 36.97
CA GLY A 321 -2.12 45.86 37.91
C GLY A 321 -1.85 44.37 37.85
N GLU A 322 -2.32 43.68 36.78
CA GLU A 322 -2.00 42.26 36.57
C GLU A 322 -0.54 42.09 36.15
N THR A 323 0.15 41.09 36.66
CA THR A 323 1.58 40.88 36.38
C THR A 323 1.77 40.28 34.95
N LYS A 324 2.84 40.69 34.26
CA LYS A 324 3.20 40.21 32.93
C LYS A 324 3.31 38.66 32.89
N SER A 325 3.86 38.05 33.93
CA SER A 325 4.01 36.60 34.04
C SER A 325 2.66 35.88 34.10
N HIS A 326 1.68 36.43 34.81
CA HIS A 326 0.34 35.83 34.91
C HIS A 326 -0.38 35.89 33.54
N ILE A 327 -0.31 37.04 32.86
CA ILE A 327 -0.89 37.21 31.53
C ILE A 327 -0.24 36.25 30.52
N TYR A 328 1.09 36.14 30.55
CA TYR A 328 1.84 35.21 29.67
C TYR A 328 1.41 33.75 29.92
N GLY A 329 1.33 33.33 31.21
CA GLY A 329 0.89 31.99 31.56
C GLY A 329 -0.57 31.68 31.14
N THR A 330 -1.47 32.68 31.23
CA THR A 330 -2.87 32.50 30.79
C THR A 330 -2.95 32.35 29.26
N LEU A 331 -2.14 33.10 28.51
CA LEU A 331 -2.09 33.02 27.05
C LEU A 331 -1.57 31.66 26.56
N ILE A 332 -0.51 31.14 27.18
CA ILE A 332 0.00 29.80 26.86
C ILE A 332 -1.02 28.72 27.19
N MET A 333 -1.66 28.82 28.38
CA MET A 333 -2.66 27.82 28.79
C MET A 333 -3.85 27.80 27.82
N GLU A 334 -4.29 28.94 27.37
CA GLU A 334 -5.37 29.05 26.38
C GLU A 334 -4.97 28.45 25.03
N ALA A 335 -3.75 28.73 24.54
CA ALA A 335 -3.23 28.16 23.31
C ALA A 335 -3.13 26.61 23.41
N LEU A 336 -2.69 26.10 24.55
CA LEU A 336 -2.65 24.66 24.81
C LEU A 336 -4.05 24.04 24.80
N MET A 337 -5.06 24.73 25.35
CA MET A 337 -6.46 24.25 25.33
C MET A 337 -7.01 24.23 23.89
N ILE A 338 -6.74 25.28 23.10
CA ILE A 338 -7.12 25.34 21.68
C ILE A 338 -6.41 24.22 20.91
N GLY A 339 -5.11 24.08 21.12
CA GLY A 339 -4.31 23.01 20.53
C GLY A 339 -4.81 21.62 20.88
N ALA A 340 -5.11 21.36 22.16
CA ALA A 340 -5.62 20.07 22.62
C ALA A 340 -7.00 19.74 22.02
N LEU A 341 -7.95 20.67 22.07
CA LEU A 341 -9.29 20.48 21.51
C LEU A 341 -9.22 20.29 19.98
N GLY A 342 -8.47 21.15 19.29
CA GLY A 342 -8.30 21.05 17.85
C GLY A 342 -7.62 19.76 17.44
N THR A 343 -6.60 19.32 18.19
CA THR A 343 -5.90 18.06 17.94
C THR A 343 -6.81 16.86 18.15
N LEU A 344 -7.57 16.81 19.22
CA LEU A 344 -8.49 15.69 19.48
C LEU A 344 -9.55 15.58 18.39
N ILE A 345 -10.20 16.69 18.03
CA ILE A 345 -11.23 16.69 16.99
C ILE A 345 -10.60 16.39 15.63
N GLY A 346 -9.49 17.03 15.28
CA GLY A 346 -8.80 16.83 14.00
C GLY A 346 -8.30 15.40 13.84
N THR A 347 -7.75 14.79 14.90
CA THR A 347 -7.35 13.38 14.88
C THR A 347 -8.56 12.46 14.71
N ALA A 348 -9.67 12.72 15.41
CA ALA A 348 -10.88 11.91 15.27
C ALA A 348 -11.45 11.96 13.85
N VAL A 349 -11.53 13.15 13.25
CA VAL A 349 -12.02 13.32 11.86
C VAL A 349 -11.05 12.68 10.86
N GLY A 350 -9.74 12.94 10.97
CA GLY A 350 -8.72 12.36 10.09
C GLY A 350 -8.66 10.83 10.17
N LEU A 351 -8.86 10.25 11.35
CA LEU A 351 -9.00 8.80 11.50
C LEU A 351 -10.29 8.28 10.85
N ALA A 352 -11.43 8.97 11.03
CA ALA A 352 -12.69 8.57 10.42
C ALA A 352 -12.61 8.53 8.88
N GLU A 353 -12.03 9.57 8.26
CA GLU A 353 -11.75 9.60 6.83
C GLU A 353 -10.79 8.49 6.40
N SER A 354 -9.73 8.27 7.18
CA SER A 354 -8.75 7.22 6.89
C SER A 354 -9.36 5.82 6.99
N TYR A 355 -10.21 5.54 7.97
CA TYR A 355 -10.93 4.28 8.08
C TYR A 355 -11.94 4.08 6.95
N TYR A 356 -12.63 5.15 6.55
CA TYR A 356 -13.52 5.10 5.40
C TYR A 356 -12.76 4.70 4.12
N LEU A 357 -11.61 5.35 3.85
CA LEU A 357 -10.77 5.01 2.69
C LEU A 357 -10.05 3.66 2.83
N GLN A 358 -9.79 3.21 4.03
CA GLN A 358 -9.26 1.85 4.26
C GLN A 358 -10.27 0.78 3.87
N ALA A 359 -11.57 1.01 4.13
CA ALA A 359 -12.64 0.08 3.79
C ALA A 359 -12.99 0.12 2.29
N HIS A 360 -13.21 1.32 1.74
CA HIS A 360 -13.74 1.48 0.37
C HIS A 360 -12.64 1.65 -0.69
N GLY A 361 -11.51 2.26 -0.32
CA GLY A 361 -10.45 2.64 -1.26
C GLY A 361 -10.84 3.83 -2.14
N LEU A 362 -9.86 4.33 -2.89
CA LEU A 362 -10.03 5.33 -3.93
C LEU A 362 -9.46 4.78 -5.24
N ASP A 363 -10.27 4.75 -6.29
CA ASP A 363 -9.83 4.33 -7.62
C ASP A 363 -8.92 5.42 -8.23
N ILE A 364 -7.65 5.07 -8.42
CA ILE A 364 -6.62 5.89 -9.05
C ILE A 364 -6.20 5.34 -10.42
N GLY A 365 -6.96 4.39 -10.98
CA GLY A 365 -6.65 3.70 -12.24
C GLY A 365 -6.39 4.66 -13.40
N PHE A 366 -7.06 5.82 -13.43
CA PHE A 366 -6.83 6.86 -14.44
C PHE A 366 -5.38 7.42 -14.41
N MET A 367 -4.71 7.39 -13.25
CA MET A 367 -3.31 7.83 -13.09
C MET A 367 -2.32 6.71 -13.45
N MET A 368 -2.76 5.45 -13.40
CA MET A 368 -1.92 4.27 -13.56
C MET A 368 -1.88 3.71 -14.98
N LYS A 369 -2.63 4.26 -15.94
CA LYS A 369 -2.78 3.74 -17.32
C LYS A 369 -1.47 3.40 -18.06
N ASN A 370 -0.35 3.97 -17.66
CA ASN A 370 0.97 3.70 -18.27
C ASN A 370 1.97 3.07 -17.28
N ALA A 371 1.53 2.69 -16.08
CA ALA A 371 2.41 2.07 -15.10
C ALA A 371 2.70 0.61 -15.49
N SER A 372 3.96 0.23 -15.45
CA SER A 372 4.42 -1.16 -15.59
C SER A 372 4.65 -1.85 -14.23
N LEU A 373 4.38 -1.16 -13.14
CA LEU A 373 4.54 -1.69 -11.79
C LEU A 373 3.28 -2.44 -11.34
N PHE A 374 3.48 -3.44 -10.46
CA PHE A 374 2.39 -4.15 -9.79
C PHE A 374 1.78 -3.29 -8.68
N VAL A 375 1.11 -2.19 -9.06
CA VAL A 375 0.43 -1.27 -8.15
C VAL A 375 -1.07 -1.41 -8.36
N SER A 376 -1.81 -1.54 -7.27
CA SER A 376 -3.26 -1.61 -7.31
C SER A 376 -3.88 -0.31 -7.83
N ASN A 377 -4.84 -0.42 -8.73
CA ASN A 377 -5.65 0.72 -9.20
C ASN A 377 -6.55 1.29 -8.09
N VAL A 378 -6.84 0.51 -7.04
CA VAL A 378 -7.61 0.96 -5.88
C VAL A 378 -6.66 1.17 -4.71
N MET A 379 -6.43 2.43 -4.38
CA MET A 379 -5.56 2.83 -3.28
C MET A 379 -6.35 2.94 -1.98
N ARG A 380 -5.88 2.28 -0.93
CA ARG A 380 -6.50 2.28 0.39
C ARG A 380 -5.57 2.94 1.39
N ALA A 381 -6.12 3.76 2.28
CA ALA A 381 -5.36 4.24 3.43
C ALA A 381 -5.07 3.07 4.39
N LYS A 382 -4.03 3.19 5.20
CA LYS A 382 -3.73 2.23 6.27
C LYS A 382 -3.51 2.94 7.60
N VAL A 383 -4.43 2.71 8.53
CA VAL A 383 -4.31 3.22 9.89
C VAL A 383 -3.32 2.35 10.67
N SER A 384 -2.40 2.99 11.39
CA SER A 384 -1.40 2.38 12.26
C SER A 384 -1.47 2.97 13.67
N PRO A 385 -0.85 2.37 14.70
CA PRO A 385 -0.82 2.95 16.05
C PRO A 385 -0.27 4.38 16.10
N VAL A 386 0.68 4.73 15.23
CA VAL A 386 1.26 6.08 15.13
C VAL A 386 0.24 7.10 14.66
N SER A 387 -0.77 6.70 13.88
CA SER A 387 -1.84 7.57 13.37
C SER A 387 -2.60 8.31 14.49
N TYR A 388 -2.71 7.71 15.66
CA TYR A 388 -3.40 8.30 16.81
C TYR A 388 -2.60 9.42 17.47
N GLY A 389 -1.28 9.45 17.26
CA GLY A 389 -0.39 10.43 17.90
C GLY A 389 0.25 11.46 16.97
N ILE A 390 0.32 11.18 15.66
CA ILE A 390 1.09 12.02 14.71
C ILE A 390 0.56 13.45 14.64
N GLY A 391 -0.75 13.66 14.82
CA GLY A 391 -1.38 14.98 14.81
C GLY A 391 -1.02 15.88 16.00
N PHE A 392 -0.51 15.30 17.10
CA PHE A 392 -0.09 16.09 18.28
C PHE A 392 1.15 16.95 17.99
N ILE A 393 2.02 16.55 17.07
CA ILE A 393 3.21 17.32 16.71
C ILE A 393 2.82 18.69 16.14
N PRO A 394 2.09 18.81 15.01
CA PRO A 394 1.70 20.11 14.49
C PRO A 394 0.63 20.78 15.39
N GLY A 395 -0.34 20.04 15.91
CA GLY A 395 -1.46 20.60 16.64
C GLY A 395 -1.09 21.24 17.98
N MET A 396 -0.34 20.53 18.84
CA MET A 396 0.03 21.02 20.15
C MET A 396 1.37 21.78 20.17
N ALA A 397 2.41 21.20 19.56
CA ALA A 397 3.74 21.80 19.61
C ALA A 397 3.77 23.16 18.86
N ALA A 398 3.15 23.23 17.67
CA ALA A 398 3.15 24.45 16.89
C ALA A 398 2.30 25.57 17.56
N THR A 399 1.14 25.26 18.11
CA THR A 399 0.30 26.23 18.83
C THR A 399 0.99 26.71 20.10
N PHE A 400 1.64 25.82 20.84
CA PHE A 400 2.45 26.20 22.02
C PHE A 400 3.61 27.15 21.66
N LEU A 401 4.39 26.81 20.63
CA LEU A 401 5.51 27.63 20.17
C LEU A 401 5.02 29.00 19.67
N GLY A 402 3.94 29.01 18.88
CA GLY A 402 3.34 30.25 18.38
C GLY A 402 2.90 31.19 19.50
N ALA A 403 2.19 30.67 20.48
CA ALA A 403 1.76 31.44 21.65
C ALA A 403 2.93 31.91 22.53
N SER A 404 3.94 31.04 22.71
CA SER A 404 5.13 31.36 23.52
C SER A 404 5.93 32.51 22.91
N ILE A 405 6.21 32.46 21.61
CA ILE A 405 6.98 33.52 20.91
C ILE A 405 6.20 34.82 20.83
N SER A 406 4.90 34.75 20.52
CA SER A 406 4.04 35.93 20.54
C SER A 406 3.97 36.59 21.91
N GLY A 407 3.82 35.76 22.96
CA GLY A 407 3.76 36.24 24.34
C GLY A 407 5.04 36.92 24.83
N LEU A 408 6.21 36.58 24.29
CA LEU A 408 7.46 37.29 24.59
C LEU A 408 7.39 38.77 24.25
N GLY A 409 6.55 39.19 23.28
CA GLY A 409 6.26 40.60 22.96
C GLY A 409 5.73 41.39 24.15
N ILE A 410 5.01 40.75 25.11
CA ILE A 410 4.49 41.36 26.33
C ILE A 410 5.62 41.89 27.25
N TYR A 411 6.76 41.20 27.27
CA TYR A 411 7.91 41.62 28.08
C TYR A 411 8.73 42.75 27.44
N ARG A 412 8.76 42.81 26.12
CA ARG A 412 9.58 43.77 25.36
C ARG A 412 8.90 45.11 25.13
N ARG A 413 7.55 45.18 25.10
CA ARG A 413 6.80 46.39 24.81
C ARG A 413 6.40 47.15 26.09
N GLN A 414 6.35 48.48 26.01
CA GLN A 414 5.84 49.36 27.11
C GLN A 414 4.30 49.30 27.12
N THR A 415 3.71 49.42 28.30
CA THR A 415 2.25 49.37 28.54
C THR A 415 1.49 50.42 27.69
N SER A 416 2.05 51.60 27.56
CA SER A 416 1.48 52.70 26.75
C SER A 416 1.41 52.39 25.24
N GLN A 417 2.35 51.61 24.70
CA GLN A 417 2.34 51.19 23.30
C GLN A 417 1.30 50.10 23.01
N LEU A 418 1.04 49.22 24.00
CA LEU A 418 0.00 48.20 23.92
C LEU A 418 -1.42 48.78 23.96
N MET A 419 -1.62 49.94 24.59
CA MET A 419 -2.92 50.63 24.62
C MET A 419 -3.23 51.41 23.34
N LYS A 420 -2.23 51.97 22.64
CA LYS A 420 -2.41 52.72 21.38
C LYS A 420 -2.92 51.85 20.21
N GLU A 421 -2.69 50.55 20.23
CA GLU A 421 -3.22 49.62 19.23
C GLU A 421 -4.75 49.35 19.37
N LEU A 422 -5.43 49.91 20.38
CA LEU A 422 -6.89 49.89 20.52
C LEU A 422 -7.57 51.03 19.71
N GLU A 423 -6.82 52.06 19.28
CA GLU A 423 -7.37 53.24 18.59
C GLU A 423 -7.24 53.18 17.06
N THR A 424 -6.60 52.15 16.52
CA THR A 424 -6.48 51.86 15.06
C THR A 424 -7.19 50.56 14.70
#